data_e88fd8748d086c99a97226606e7bccb1
#
_entry.id   e88fd8748d086c99a97226606e7bccb1
#
_cell.length_a   1.000
_cell.length_b   1.000
_cell.length_c   1.000
_cell.angle_alpha   90.00
_cell.angle_beta   90.00
_cell.angle_gamma   90.00
#
_symmetry.space_group_name_H-M   'P 1'
#
loop_
_entity.id
_entity.type
_entity.pdbx_description
1 polymer ?
#
loop_
_entity_poly.entity_id
_entity_poly.type
_entity_poly.pdbx_seq_one_letter_code
_entity_poly.pdbx_strand_id
1 'polypeptide(L)'
;MVPIIAVLITLVALEVALRVYHAATRPAAVPISQIAPVPLHIVTDAPYLYGLNPNHPDISSQGTRDDEVAIPKPKGTFRVLVLGDSIAYGSGIPKDKTFPNRLESSLRERLGSAEVVNAGVSGYSPYNELQYYLTKGKEFEPDVVVVAFCMNDVVNPRLHWGDAPGVRFPDDAIPNHDYDVNHILPLIQKREQEKQRSPSVLEHSELYRALAPRLSRLFARKAETKVPTYITGEDDISIEVLVDKSSPESRWLRTMYDRLGAAVAANGAKLVIVIFPLAYQLDGNYPFMPQKQLREYCDEKSIPCLDLLPSFRQQGKEKVFLLNKSPFYDIWHLTEAGHDLSAREIERFLGDQKLLPNKRSE
;
A
#
# COMPACT_ATOMS: atom_id res chain seq x y z
N MET A 1 34.57 18.27 -39.95
CA MET A 1 35.34 17.78 -38.78
C MET A 1 35.38 18.78 -37.61
N VAL A 2 35.64 20.07 -37.85
CA VAL A 2 35.69 21.09 -36.77
C VAL A 2 34.44 21.11 -35.84
N PRO A 3 33.17 21.09 -36.33
CA PRO A 3 32.02 21.16 -35.45
C PRO A 3 31.84 19.92 -34.52
N ILE A 4 32.25 18.73 -34.99
CA ILE A 4 32.15 17.53 -34.17
C ILE A 4 33.16 17.57 -33.01
N ILE A 5 34.37 18.03 -33.27
CA ILE A 5 35.42 18.19 -32.26
C ILE A 5 34.98 19.24 -31.21
N ALA A 6 34.39 20.36 -31.65
CA ALA A 6 33.88 21.37 -30.73
C ALA A 6 32.77 20.82 -29.84
N VAL A 7 31.84 20.05 -30.36
CA VAL A 7 30.78 19.39 -29.58
C VAL A 7 31.37 18.41 -28.55
N LEU A 8 32.33 17.59 -28.94
CA LEU A 8 32.99 16.64 -28.02
C LEU A 8 33.71 17.37 -26.88
N ILE A 9 34.46 18.44 -27.20
CA ILE A 9 35.14 19.27 -26.19
C ILE A 9 34.11 19.89 -25.22
N THR A 10 32.99 20.39 -25.72
CA THR A 10 31.92 20.98 -24.88
C THR A 10 31.31 19.92 -23.96
N LEU A 11 31.03 18.72 -24.44
CA LEU A 11 30.50 17.62 -23.62
C LEU A 11 31.48 17.19 -22.52
N VAL A 12 32.77 17.10 -22.84
CA VAL A 12 33.82 16.77 -21.86
C VAL A 12 33.94 17.89 -20.81
N ALA A 13 33.94 19.14 -21.23
CA ALA A 13 34.00 20.29 -20.32
C ALA A 13 32.78 20.32 -19.37
N LEU A 14 31.59 20.02 -19.88
CA LEU A 14 30.36 19.96 -19.08
C LEU A 14 30.39 18.77 -18.09
N GLU A 15 30.87 17.60 -18.50
CA GLU A 15 31.07 16.46 -17.63
C GLU A 15 32.03 16.78 -16.47
N VAL A 16 33.17 17.41 -16.76
CA VAL A 16 34.15 17.83 -15.75
C VAL A 16 33.53 18.88 -14.81
N ALA A 17 32.83 19.86 -15.33
CA ALA A 17 32.17 20.89 -14.53
C ALA A 17 31.10 20.28 -13.59
N LEU A 18 30.30 19.34 -14.06
CA LEU A 18 29.33 18.64 -13.25
C LEU A 18 30.00 17.79 -12.15
N ARG A 19 31.10 17.09 -12.47
CA ARG A 19 31.86 16.33 -11.46
C ARG A 19 32.42 17.25 -10.36
N VAL A 20 33.02 18.38 -10.74
CA VAL A 20 33.54 19.37 -9.79
C VAL A 20 32.41 19.97 -8.95
N TYR A 21 31.31 20.35 -9.58
CA TYR A 21 30.13 20.88 -8.88
C TYR A 21 29.57 19.87 -7.88
N HIS A 22 29.36 18.61 -8.27
CA HIS A 22 28.86 17.59 -7.36
C HIS A 22 29.86 17.24 -6.27
N ALA A 23 31.17 17.24 -6.54
CA ALA A 23 32.16 17.03 -5.51
C ALA A 23 32.21 18.19 -4.49
N ALA A 24 32.02 19.43 -4.94
CA ALA A 24 31.99 20.61 -4.08
C ALA A 24 30.68 20.78 -3.27
N THR A 25 29.57 20.29 -3.82
CA THR A 25 28.23 20.44 -3.21
C THR A 25 27.72 19.20 -2.48
N ARG A 26 28.41 18.07 -2.61
CA ARG A 26 28.08 16.89 -1.80
C ARG A 26 28.26 17.24 -0.33
N PRO A 27 27.22 17.13 0.51
CA PRO A 27 27.41 17.18 1.94
C PRO A 27 28.45 16.12 2.33
N ALA A 28 29.34 16.45 3.26
CA ALA A 28 30.32 15.51 3.78
C ALA A 28 29.58 14.19 4.09
N ALA A 29 30.07 13.09 3.50
CA ALA A 29 29.45 11.78 3.73
C ALA A 29 29.51 11.52 5.24
N VAL A 30 28.39 11.66 5.91
CA VAL A 30 28.26 11.16 7.29
C VAL A 30 28.49 9.65 7.19
N PRO A 31 29.41 9.09 7.97
CA PRO A 31 29.67 7.66 7.91
C PRO A 31 28.37 6.90 8.06
N ILE A 32 28.03 6.04 7.10
CA ILE A 32 26.79 5.24 7.04
C ILE A 32 26.58 4.44 8.33
N SER A 33 27.67 4.15 9.08
CA SER A 33 27.63 3.50 10.39
C SER A 33 26.96 4.33 11.51
N GLN A 34 26.68 5.62 11.28
CA GLN A 34 26.08 6.47 12.31
C GLN A 34 24.60 6.84 12.04
N ILE A 35 24.08 6.59 10.83
CA ILE A 35 22.69 6.92 10.47
C ILE A 35 22.18 5.89 9.44
N ALA A 36 22.24 4.60 9.75
CA ALA A 36 21.37 3.67 9.06
C ALA A 36 19.96 3.95 9.62
N PRO A 37 19.01 4.46 8.81
CA PRO A 37 17.65 4.64 9.28
C PRO A 37 17.15 3.28 9.75
N VAL A 38 16.53 3.25 10.93
CA VAL A 38 15.90 2.03 11.44
C VAL A 38 14.92 1.55 10.36
N PRO A 39 15.09 0.34 9.82
CA PRO A 39 14.22 -0.11 8.74
C PRO A 39 12.77 -0.16 9.22
N LEU A 40 11.85 0.31 8.39
CA LEU A 40 10.42 0.30 8.70
C LEU A 40 9.88 -1.11 8.89
N HIS A 41 10.38 -2.06 8.10
CA HIS A 41 9.92 -3.45 8.09
C HIS A 41 10.99 -4.39 8.62
N ILE A 42 10.54 -5.46 9.28
CA ILE A 42 11.36 -6.61 9.69
C ILE A 42 10.77 -7.88 9.12
N VAL A 43 11.63 -8.77 8.64
CA VAL A 43 11.26 -10.15 8.32
C VAL A 43 11.05 -10.92 9.62
N THR A 44 10.06 -11.78 9.67
CA THR A 44 9.71 -12.57 10.85
C THR A 44 9.45 -14.03 10.47
N ASP A 45 9.67 -14.93 11.41
CA ASP A 45 9.29 -16.35 11.26
C ASP A 45 7.78 -16.58 11.45
N ALA A 46 7.02 -15.55 11.81
CA ALA A 46 5.57 -15.63 11.92
C ALA A 46 4.93 -15.86 10.54
N PRO A 47 3.77 -16.53 10.46
CA PRO A 47 3.11 -16.84 9.18
C PRO A 47 2.77 -15.63 8.32
N TYR A 48 2.69 -14.41 8.89
CA TYR A 48 2.51 -13.17 8.12
C TYR A 48 3.80 -12.64 7.46
N LEU A 49 4.92 -13.36 7.58
CA LEU A 49 6.20 -13.26 6.87
C LEU A 49 7.04 -12.03 7.22
N TYR A 50 6.47 -10.87 7.35
CA TYR A 50 7.13 -9.61 7.72
C TYR A 50 6.13 -8.68 8.42
N GLY A 51 6.65 -7.69 9.13
CA GLY A 51 5.82 -6.73 9.85
C GLY A 51 6.53 -5.39 10.05
N LEU A 52 5.88 -4.48 10.75
CA LEU A 52 6.48 -3.20 11.12
C LEU A 52 7.52 -3.43 12.23
N ASN A 53 8.61 -2.66 12.16
CA ASN A 53 9.71 -2.73 13.11
C ASN A 53 9.38 -1.91 14.38
N PRO A 54 9.24 -2.55 15.55
CA PRO A 54 8.93 -1.83 16.79
C PRO A 54 10.00 -0.81 17.24
N ASN A 55 11.20 -0.90 16.66
CA ASN A 55 12.24 0.10 16.93
C ASN A 55 12.15 1.34 16.05
N HIS A 56 11.23 1.36 15.07
CA HIS A 56 11.00 2.54 14.23
C HIS A 56 10.19 3.59 15.00
N PRO A 57 10.54 4.90 14.95
CA PRO A 57 9.91 5.95 15.78
C PRO A 57 8.38 6.07 15.65
N ASP A 58 7.81 5.74 14.48
CA ASP A 58 6.37 5.84 14.22
C ASP A 58 5.59 4.56 14.57
N ILE A 59 6.29 3.54 15.10
CA ILE A 59 5.71 2.22 15.35
C ILE A 59 5.72 1.91 16.84
N SER A 60 4.61 1.41 17.33
CA SER A 60 4.46 0.98 18.72
C SER A 60 5.32 -0.28 19.01
N SER A 61 5.57 -0.57 20.27
CA SER A 61 6.24 -1.83 20.67
C SER A 61 5.40 -3.05 20.25
N GLN A 62 4.11 -2.85 20.04
CA GLN A 62 3.18 -3.85 19.54
C GLN A 62 3.29 -4.04 18.01
N GLY A 63 4.16 -3.28 17.31
CA GLY A 63 4.36 -3.37 15.87
C GLY A 63 3.17 -2.87 15.04
N THR A 64 2.46 -1.88 15.54
CA THR A 64 1.37 -1.17 14.86
C THR A 64 1.75 0.29 14.61
N ARG A 65 1.21 0.91 13.57
CA ARG A 65 1.41 2.34 13.33
C ARG A 65 0.45 3.17 14.17
N ASP A 66 0.54 2.99 15.45
CA ASP A 66 -0.34 3.60 16.43
C ASP A 66 0.37 3.86 17.75
N ASP A 67 -0.36 4.41 18.71
CA ASP A 67 0.04 4.41 20.10
C ASP A 67 -0.20 3.04 20.74
N GLU A 68 0.43 2.78 21.88
CA GLU A 68 0.24 1.54 22.62
C GLU A 68 -1.21 1.40 23.10
N VAL A 69 -1.79 0.22 22.95
CA VAL A 69 -3.08 -0.12 23.50
C VAL A 69 -2.94 -1.19 24.60
N ALA A 70 -3.80 -1.10 25.61
CA ALA A 70 -3.77 -2.09 26.68
C ALA A 70 -4.27 -3.46 26.20
N ILE A 71 -3.54 -4.53 26.55
CA ILE A 71 -3.95 -5.92 26.38
C ILE A 71 -3.91 -6.59 27.76
N PRO A 72 -5.03 -7.12 28.27
CA PRO A 72 -6.36 -7.23 27.64
C PRO A 72 -7.06 -5.89 27.48
N LYS A 73 -8.07 -5.84 26.57
CA LYS A 73 -8.87 -4.63 26.30
C LYS A 73 -9.59 -4.14 27.56
N PRO A 74 -9.49 -2.84 27.90
CA PRO A 74 -10.20 -2.27 29.05
C PRO A 74 -11.73 -2.45 28.91
N LYS A 75 -12.39 -2.73 30.02
CA LYS A 75 -13.86 -2.89 30.04
C LYS A 75 -14.54 -1.58 29.57
N GLY A 76 -15.46 -1.73 28.63
CA GLY A 76 -16.24 -0.62 28.09
C GLY A 76 -15.56 0.17 27.00
N THR A 77 -14.36 -0.24 26.57
CA THR A 77 -13.68 0.31 25.38
C THR A 77 -14.20 -0.39 24.14
N PHE A 78 -14.61 0.39 23.14
CA PHE A 78 -14.89 -0.11 21.80
C PHE A 78 -13.62 -0.11 20.99
N ARG A 79 -13.24 -1.25 20.42
CA ARG A 79 -11.98 -1.37 19.69
C ARG A 79 -12.19 -1.83 18.25
N VAL A 80 -11.60 -1.08 17.33
CA VAL A 80 -11.52 -1.42 15.90
C VAL A 80 -10.09 -1.83 15.58
N LEU A 81 -9.90 -2.96 14.91
CA LEU A 81 -8.63 -3.34 14.30
C LEU A 81 -8.70 -3.06 12.80
N VAL A 82 -7.77 -2.28 12.27
CA VAL A 82 -7.66 -2.01 10.83
C VAL A 82 -6.53 -2.85 10.26
N LEU A 83 -6.87 -3.74 9.34
CA LEU A 83 -5.96 -4.54 8.51
C LEU A 83 -5.88 -3.89 7.12
N GLY A 84 -4.80 -4.11 6.42
CA GLY A 84 -4.60 -3.62 5.06
C GLY A 84 -3.13 -3.39 4.72
N ASP A 85 -2.91 -2.81 3.58
CA ASP A 85 -1.60 -2.53 3.00
C ASP A 85 -1.07 -1.12 3.33
N SER A 86 -0.39 -0.50 2.37
CA SER A 86 0.14 0.86 2.46
C SER A 86 -0.94 1.94 2.61
N ILE A 87 -2.18 1.67 2.20
CA ILE A 87 -3.33 2.57 2.36
C ILE A 87 -3.71 2.64 3.85
N ALA A 88 -3.85 1.49 4.51
CA ALA A 88 -4.13 1.44 5.95
C ALA A 88 -2.95 1.99 6.76
N TYR A 89 -1.72 1.59 6.39
CA TYR A 89 -0.52 2.17 6.98
C TYR A 89 -0.52 3.70 6.86
N GLY A 90 -0.98 4.27 5.73
CA GLY A 90 -0.98 5.69 5.44
C GLY A 90 0.35 6.19 4.90
N SER A 91 0.87 5.52 3.85
CA SER A 91 2.13 5.89 3.21
C SER A 91 2.14 7.34 2.74
N GLY A 92 3.23 8.06 3.08
CA GLY A 92 3.39 9.47 2.73
C GLY A 92 2.64 10.47 3.63
N ILE A 93 1.92 10.00 4.67
CA ILE A 93 1.11 10.82 5.56
C ILE A 93 1.60 10.68 7.01
N PRO A 94 1.67 11.75 7.82
CA PRO A 94 1.95 11.68 9.24
C PRO A 94 0.97 10.73 9.97
N LYS A 95 1.44 10.04 11.01
CA LYS A 95 0.67 9.05 11.76
C LYS A 95 -0.71 9.58 12.20
N ASP A 96 -0.74 10.75 12.81
CA ASP A 96 -1.96 11.41 13.30
C ASP A 96 -2.95 11.86 12.21
N LYS A 97 -2.54 11.80 10.94
CA LYS A 97 -3.35 12.18 9.76
C LYS A 97 -3.87 10.98 8.98
N THR A 98 -3.49 9.77 9.35
CA THR A 98 -4.00 8.56 8.69
C THR A 98 -5.46 8.33 9.03
N PHE A 99 -6.20 7.63 8.17
CA PHE A 99 -7.63 7.39 8.41
C PHE A 99 -7.91 6.56 9.67
N PRO A 100 -7.07 5.58 10.07
CA PRO A 100 -7.30 4.88 11.34
C PRO A 100 -7.22 5.82 12.55
N ASN A 101 -6.20 6.66 12.63
CA ASN A 101 -6.04 7.60 13.75
C ASN A 101 -7.10 8.71 13.73
N ARG A 102 -7.57 9.13 12.54
CA ARG A 102 -8.71 10.06 12.42
C ARG A 102 -10.02 9.42 12.84
N LEU A 103 -10.24 8.16 12.46
CA LEU A 103 -11.39 7.38 12.89
C LEU A 103 -11.39 7.21 14.41
N GLU A 104 -10.24 6.92 15.01
CA GLU A 104 -10.11 6.83 16.46
C GLU A 104 -10.55 8.13 17.15
N SER A 105 -10.01 9.26 16.70
CA SER A 105 -10.35 10.57 17.27
C SER A 105 -11.85 10.82 17.24
N SER A 106 -12.50 10.56 16.11
CA SER A 106 -13.94 10.73 15.92
C SER A 106 -14.77 9.76 16.78
N LEU A 107 -14.37 8.49 16.85
CA LEU A 107 -15.05 7.50 17.69
C LEU A 107 -14.89 7.82 19.19
N ARG A 108 -13.75 8.35 19.63
CA ARG A 108 -13.55 8.81 21.00
C ARG A 108 -14.48 9.96 21.37
N GLU A 109 -14.63 10.94 20.47
CA GLU A 109 -15.58 12.05 20.67
C GLU A 109 -17.02 11.53 20.77
N ARG A 110 -17.37 10.54 19.97
CA ARG A 110 -18.73 9.99 19.92
C ARG A 110 -19.07 9.06 21.09
N LEU A 111 -18.15 8.18 21.47
CA LEU A 111 -18.39 7.06 22.40
C LEU A 111 -17.77 7.25 23.78
N GLY A 112 -16.86 8.21 23.94
CA GLY A 112 -16.09 8.46 25.15
C GLY A 112 -14.89 7.52 25.33
N SER A 113 -15.02 6.23 24.98
CA SER A 113 -13.91 5.26 25.06
C SER A 113 -13.89 4.39 23.79
N ALA A 114 -12.96 4.70 22.91
CA ALA A 114 -12.74 3.95 21.68
C ALA A 114 -11.25 3.92 21.33
N GLU A 115 -10.82 2.85 20.68
CA GLU A 115 -9.47 2.66 20.17
C GLU A 115 -9.54 2.09 18.75
N VAL A 116 -8.67 2.58 17.86
CA VAL A 116 -8.53 2.05 16.51
C VAL A 116 -7.08 1.65 16.29
N VAL A 117 -6.81 0.36 16.27
CA VAL A 117 -5.48 -0.19 16.11
C VAL A 117 -5.12 -0.23 14.63
N ASN A 118 -4.16 0.56 14.19
CA ASN A 118 -3.66 0.57 12.82
C ASN A 118 -2.62 -0.54 12.62
N ALA A 119 -3.06 -1.70 12.15
CA ALA A 119 -2.22 -2.84 11.80
C ALA A 119 -1.93 -2.93 10.29
N GLY A 120 -2.07 -1.83 9.56
CA GLY A 120 -1.68 -1.74 8.14
C GLY A 120 -0.18 -1.87 7.95
N VAL A 121 0.23 -2.66 6.97
CA VAL A 121 1.64 -2.90 6.63
C VAL A 121 1.80 -2.81 5.12
N SER A 122 2.66 -1.91 4.64
CA SER A 122 2.86 -1.74 3.19
C SER A 122 3.16 -3.06 2.49
N GLY A 123 2.42 -3.34 1.42
CA GLY A 123 2.57 -4.55 0.62
C GLY A 123 1.92 -5.81 1.22
N TYR A 124 1.12 -5.69 2.28
CA TYR A 124 0.29 -6.81 2.73
C TYR A 124 -0.74 -7.17 1.67
N SER A 125 -1.01 -8.45 1.61
CA SER A 125 -2.08 -9.07 0.82
C SER A 125 -3.11 -9.69 1.77
N PRO A 126 -4.28 -10.13 1.29
CA PRO A 126 -5.26 -10.87 2.08
C PRO A 126 -4.71 -12.09 2.83
N TYR A 127 -3.65 -12.72 2.30
CA TYR A 127 -2.93 -13.76 3.03
C TYR A 127 -2.23 -13.21 4.28
N ASN A 128 -1.47 -12.13 4.14
CA ASN A 128 -0.75 -11.52 5.27
C ASN A 128 -1.72 -11.01 6.33
N GLU A 129 -2.82 -10.37 5.92
CA GLU A 129 -3.89 -9.89 6.81
C GLU A 129 -4.52 -11.03 7.61
N LEU A 130 -4.87 -12.14 6.95
CA LEU A 130 -5.38 -13.34 7.59
C LEU A 130 -4.38 -13.89 8.61
N GLN A 131 -3.12 -14.06 8.21
CA GLN A 131 -2.10 -14.64 9.09
C GLN A 131 -1.77 -13.69 10.26
N TYR A 132 -1.75 -12.39 10.03
CA TYR A 132 -1.58 -11.40 11.09
C TYR A 132 -2.73 -11.48 12.10
N TYR A 133 -3.99 -11.55 11.63
CA TYR A 133 -5.14 -11.69 12.51
C TYR A 133 -5.09 -12.96 13.35
N LEU A 134 -4.78 -14.09 12.72
CA LEU A 134 -4.72 -15.39 13.39
C LEU A 134 -3.63 -15.47 14.46
N THR A 135 -2.53 -14.77 14.30
CA THR A 135 -1.37 -14.83 15.20
C THR A 135 -1.35 -13.70 16.21
N LYS A 136 -1.68 -12.49 15.80
CA LYS A 136 -1.50 -11.29 16.60
C LYS A 136 -2.76 -10.42 16.70
N GLY A 137 -3.45 -10.20 15.58
CA GLY A 137 -4.58 -9.28 15.52
C GLY A 137 -5.72 -9.59 16.49
N LYS A 138 -5.99 -10.87 16.72
CA LYS A 138 -7.01 -11.33 17.70
C LYS A 138 -6.67 -10.99 19.16
N GLU A 139 -5.38 -10.85 19.49
CA GLU A 139 -4.93 -10.51 20.85
C GLU A 139 -5.33 -9.08 21.26
N PHE A 140 -5.57 -8.23 20.28
CA PHE A 140 -6.13 -6.89 20.52
C PHE A 140 -7.60 -6.91 20.96
N GLU A 141 -8.28 -8.06 20.93
CA GLU A 141 -9.70 -8.19 21.32
C GLU A 141 -10.63 -7.18 20.61
N PRO A 142 -10.57 -7.05 19.27
CA PRO A 142 -11.37 -6.07 18.55
C PRO A 142 -12.86 -6.42 18.62
N ASP A 143 -13.73 -5.41 18.62
CA ASP A 143 -15.18 -5.56 18.42
C ASP A 143 -15.50 -5.57 16.92
N VAL A 144 -14.71 -4.82 16.13
CA VAL A 144 -14.81 -4.75 14.69
C VAL A 144 -13.41 -4.89 14.06
N VAL A 145 -13.32 -5.68 13.02
CA VAL A 145 -12.14 -5.76 12.15
C VAL A 145 -12.49 -5.13 10.82
N VAL A 146 -11.77 -4.08 10.45
CA VAL A 146 -11.89 -3.40 9.16
C VAL A 146 -10.76 -3.84 8.26
N VAL A 147 -11.07 -4.44 7.12
CA VAL A 147 -10.13 -4.67 6.04
C VAL A 147 -10.19 -3.48 5.10
N ALA A 148 -9.09 -2.76 4.97
CA ALA A 148 -8.92 -1.67 4.02
C ALA A 148 -8.42 -2.25 2.68
N PHE A 149 -9.34 -2.84 1.91
CA PHE A 149 -9.01 -3.49 0.66
C PHE A 149 -8.67 -2.48 -0.44
N CYS A 150 -7.52 -2.64 -1.06
CA CYS A 150 -7.11 -1.95 -2.28
C CYS A 150 -6.94 -2.95 -3.43
N MET A 151 -7.07 -2.48 -4.67
CA MET A 151 -7.02 -3.35 -5.85
C MET A 151 -5.68 -4.06 -6.03
N ASN A 152 -4.59 -3.48 -5.52
CA ASN A 152 -3.25 -4.07 -5.56
C ASN A 152 -3.04 -5.21 -4.54
N ASP A 153 -3.97 -5.45 -3.62
CA ASP A 153 -3.86 -6.52 -2.62
C ASP A 153 -3.83 -7.93 -3.23
N VAL A 154 -4.30 -8.07 -4.47
CA VAL A 154 -4.26 -9.33 -5.21
C VAL A 154 -3.04 -9.47 -6.12
N VAL A 155 -2.15 -8.49 -6.12
CA VAL A 155 -0.87 -8.58 -6.81
C VAL A 155 -0.02 -9.65 -6.13
N ASN A 156 0.75 -10.37 -6.94
CA ASN A 156 1.67 -11.37 -6.41
C ASN A 156 2.66 -10.70 -5.43
N PRO A 157 2.72 -11.14 -4.16
CA PRO A 157 3.55 -10.52 -3.14
C PRO A 157 5.05 -10.53 -3.49
N ARG A 158 5.50 -11.43 -4.37
CA ARG A 158 6.88 -11.44 -4.87
C ARG A 158 7.22 -10.21 -5.71
N LEU A 159 6.23 -9.56 -6.34
CA LEU A 159 6.46 -8.32 -7.09
C LEU A 159 6.88 -7.16 -6.18
N HIS A 160 6.36 -7.12 -4.95
CA HIS A 160 6.73 -6.11 -3.96
C HIS A 160 8.05 -6.42 -3.26
N TRP A 161 8.26 -7.67 -2.89
CA TRP A 161 9.37 -8.08 -2.02
C TRP A 161 10.48 -8.82 -2.76
N GLY A 162 10.20 -9.32 -3.98
CA GLY A 162 11.12 -10.16 -4.73
C GLY A 162 11.49 -11.41 -3.95
N ASP A 163 12.69 -11.91 -4.21
CA ASP A 163 13.32 -12.94 -3.39
C ASP A 163 14.14 -12.29 -2.26
N ALA A 164 13.54 -11.36 -1.51
CA ALA A 164 14.21 -10.74 -0.37
C ALA A 164 14.77 -11.81 0.55
N PRO A 165 16.05 -11.69 0.97
CA PRO A 165 16.67 -12.72 1.80
C PRO A 165 15.84 -13.02 3.05
N GLY A 166 15.42 -14.27 3.22
CA GLY A 166 14.67 -14.73 4.38
C GLY A 166 13.14 -14.71 4.23
N VAL A 167 12.57 -14.11 3.20
CA VAL A 167 11.12 -14.19 2.93
C VAL A 167 10.84 -15.38 2.02
N ARG A 168 10.08 -16.35 2.52
CA ARG A 168 9.58 -17.50 1.76
C ARG A 168 8.08 -17.42 1.69
N PHE A 169 7.54 -17.26 0.49
CA PHE A 169 6.10 -17.24 0.26
C PHE A 169 5.58 -18.67 0.14
N PRO A 170 4.72 -19.14 1.04
CA PRO A 170 4.04 -20.43 0.87
C PRO A 170 3.06 -20.38 -0.30
N ASP A 171 2.71 -21.55 -0.85
CA ASP A 171 1.88 -21.64 -2.06
C ASP A 171 0.52 -20.96 -1.90
N ASP A 172 -0.08 -21.04 -0.71
CA ASP A 172 -1.37 -20.40 -0.43
C ASP A 172 -1.29 -18.85 -0.28
N ALA A 173 -0.08 -18.28 -0.18
CA ALA A 173 0.14 -16.86 -0.25
C ALA A 173 0.17 -16.31 -1.69
N ILE A 174 0.23 -17.19 -2.69
CA ILE A 174 0.34 -16.82 -4.10
C ILE A 174 -1.04 -16.93 -4.77
N PRO A 175 -1.62 -15.81 -5.27
CA PRO A 175 -2.96 -15.80 -5.85
C PRO A 175 -3.11 -16.71 -7.07
N ASN A 176 -2.07 -16.78 -7.89
CA ASN A 176 -2.06 -17.56 -9.13
C ASN A 176 -0.68 -18.19 -9.32
N HIS A 177 -0.54 -19.45 -8.87
CA HIS A 177 0.74 -20.14 -8.86
C HIS A 177 1.28 -20.38 -10.28
N ASP A 178 0.44 -20.76 -11.23
CA ASP A 178 0.88 -20.99 -12.62
C ASP A 178 1.40 -19.71 -13.26
N TYR A 179 0.73 -18.58 -13.00
CA TYR A 179 1.18 -17.27 -13.47
C TYR A 179 2.49 -16.85 -12.78
N ASP A 180 2.62 -17.11 -11.48
CA ASP A 180 3.83 -16.83 -10.71
C ASP A 180 5.06 -17.54 -11.33
N VAL A 181 4.96 -18.85 -11.52
CA VAL A 181 6.07 -19.65 -12.05
C VAL A 181 6.46 -19.24 -13.47
N ASN A 182 5.47 -18.97 -14.34
CA ASN A 182 5.71 -18.75 -15.75
C ASN A 182 6.06 -17.30 -16.12
N HIS A 183 5.66 -16.32 -15.27
CA HIS A 183 5.80 -14.91 -15.61
C HIS A 183 6.53 -14.12 -14.52
N ILE A 184 6.20 -14.30 -13.24
CA ILE A 184 6.74 -13.46 -12.16
C ILE A 184 8.17 -13.88 -11.79
N LEU A 185 8.41 -15.14 -11.53
CA LEU A 185 9.75 -15.64 -11.18
C LEU A 185 10.81 -15.32 -12.24
N PRO A 186 10.55 -15.50 -13.55
CA PRO A 186 11.50 -15.08 -14.60
C PRO A 186 11.78 -13.57 -14.59
N LEU A 187 10.78 -12.74 -14.30
CA LEU A 187 10.95 -11.28 -14.19
C LEU A 187 11.85 -10.90 -13.02
N ILE A 188 11.61 -11.49 -11.84
CA ILE A 188 12.44 -11.26 -10.67
C ILE A 188 13.89 -11.68 -10.93
N GLN A 189 14.09 -12.87 -11.48
CA GLN A 189 15.43 -13.35 -11.84
C GLN A 189 16.15 -12.41 -12.82
N LYS A 190 15.43 -11.90 -13.82
CA LYS A 190 15.97 -10.91 -14.76
C LYS A 190 16.33 -9.60 -14.05
N ARG A 191 15.49 -9.08 -13.17
CA ARG A 191 15.77 -7.86 -12.37
C ARG A 191 16.99 -8.04 -11.49
N GLU A 192 17.14 -9.19 -10.83
CA GLU A 192 18.31 -9.48 -9.99
C GLU A 192 19.60 -9.58 -10.83
N GLN A 193 19.53 -10.19 -12.01
CA GLN A 193 20.67 -10.20 -12.94
C GLN A 193 21.03 -8.79 -13.42
N GLU A 194 20.04 -7.94 -13.68
CA GLU A 194 20.28 -6.54 -14.06
C GLU A 194 20.90 -5.71 -12.92
N LYS A 195 20.48 -5.93 -11.66
CA LYS A 195 21.12 -5.31 -10.49
C LYS A 195 22.58 -5.71 -10.30
N GLN A 196 22.92 -6.96 -10.62
CA GLN A 196 24.29 -7.47 -10.55
C GLN A 196 25.16 -7.02 -11.74
N ARG A 197 24.54 -6.45 -12.78
CA ARG A 197 25.25 -5.95 -13.94
C ARG A 197 26.09 -4.74 -13.55
N SER A 198 27.38 -4.78 -13.91
CA SER A 198 28.24 -3.61 -13.76
C SER A 198 27.64 -2.42 -14.53
N PRO A 199 27.59 -1.22 -13.92
CA PRO A 199 27.04 -0.05 -14.58
C PRO A 199 27.75 0.20 -15.91
N SER A 200 26.99 0.58 -16.93
CA SER A 200 27.55 0.90 -18.25
C SER A 200 28.46 2.14 -18.16
N VAL A 201 29.37 2.29 -19.11
CA VAL A 201 30.25 3.47 -19.17
C VAL A 201 29.45 4.78 -19.17
N LEU A 202 28.26 4.77 -19.76
CA LEU A 202 27.35 5.93 -19.78
C LEU A 202 26.79 6.25 -18.40
N GLU A 203 26.52 5.26 -17.58
CA GLU A 203 25.99 5.43 -16.21
C GLU A 203 27.05 6.01 -15.25
N HIS A 204 28.33 5.98 -15.63
CA HIS A 204 29.40 6.68 -14.91
C HIS A 204 29.53 8.17 -15.30
N SER A 205 28.78 8.62 -16.32
CA SER A 205 28.75 10.02 -16.73
C SER A 205 27.76 10.82 -15.90
N GLU A 206 28.22 11.90 -15.25
CA GLU A 206 27.36 12.82 -14.51
C GLU A 206 26.40 13.56 -15.46
N LEU A 207 26.84 13.84 -16.67
CA LEU A 207 26.02 14.43 -17.71
C LEU A 207 24.88 13.51 -18.14
N TYR A 208 25.18 12.21 -18.35
CA TYR A 208 24.17 11.20 -18.66
C TYR A 208 23.14 11.09 -17.53
N ARG A 209 23.58 10.99 -16.26
CA ARG A 209 22.69 10.92 -15.08
C ARG A 209 21.79 12.17 -14.95
N ALA A 210 22.30 13.35 -15.29
CA ALA A 210 21.53 14.58 -15.25
C ALA A 210 20.52 14.69 -16.40
N LEU A 211 20.83 14.17 -17.59
CA LEU A 211 20.01 14.33 -18.79
C LEU A 211 19.05 13.16 -19.03
N ALA A 212 19.44 11.91 -18.73
CA ALA A 212 18.62 10.73 -19.01
C ALA A 212 17.19 10.82 -18.43
N PRO A 213 16.96 11.26 -17.16
CA PRO A 213 15.62 11.41 -16.62
C PRO A 213 14.80 12.53 -17.28
N ARG A 214 15.48 13.58 -17.80
CA ARG A 214 14.81 14.69 -18.51
C ARG A 214 14.44 14.30 -19.93
N LEU A 215 15.33 13.59 -20.60
CA LEU A 215 15.10 13.08 -21.95
C LEU A 215 14.01 12.01 -21.94
N SER A 216 14.04 11.08 -21.01
CA SER A 216 12.98 10.07 -20.88
C SER A 216 11.60 10.71 -20.66
N ARG A 217 11.49 11.77 -19.84
CA ARG A 217 10.24 12.54 -19.67
C ARG A 217 9.80 13.26 -20.95
N LEU A 218 10.74 13.79 -21.76
CA LEU A 218 10.43 14.44 -23.02
C LEU A 218 9.94 13.43 -24.08
N PHE A 219 10.50 12.22 -24.08
CA PHE A 219 10.05 11.15 -24.97
C PHE A 219 8.77 10.49 -24.49
N ALA A 220 8.58 10.31 -23.18
CA ALA A 220 7.32 9.86 -22.59
C ALA A 220 6.15 10.81 -22.94
N ARG A 221 6.35 12.12 -22.87
CA ARG A 221 5.31 13.11 -23.21
C ARG A 221 4.78 13.03 -24.66
N LYS A 222 5.56 12.48 -25.58
CA LYS A 222 5.12 12.26 -26.98
C LYS A 222 4.27 10.98 -27.16
N ALA A 223 4.26 10.10 -26.18
CA ALA A 223 3.45 8.87 -26.16
C ALA A 223 2.08 9.06 -25.47
N GLU A 224 1.84 10.23 -24.85
CA GLU A 224 0.70 10.53 -23.96
C GLU A 224 -0.67 10.79 -24.65
N THR A 225 -0.85 10.42 -25.91
CA THR A 225 -2.20 10.43 -26.55
C THR A 225 -2.88 9.06 -26.58
N LYS A 226 -2.26 8.05 -26.00
CA LYS A 226 -2.92 6.75 -25.73
C LYS A 226 -2.95 6.55 -24.22
N VAL A 227 -4.08 5.97 -23.73
CA VAL A 227 -4.29 5.53 -22.34
C VAL A 227 -2.96 5.44 -21.57
N PRO A 228 -2.80 6.15 -20.46
CA PRO A 228 -1.49 6.27 -19.81
C PRO A 228 -0.83 4.91 -19.64
N THR A 229 0.37 4.75 -20.19
CA THR A 229 1.13 3.50 -20.25
C THR A 229 1.69 3.05 -18.88
N TYR A 230 1.30 3.68 -17.80
CA TYR A 230 1.61 3.21 -16.44
C TYR A 230 0.65 2.15 -15.95
N ILE A 231 -0.37 1.85 -16.74
CA ILE A 231 -1.19 0.67 -16.59
C ILE A 231 -0.60 -0.53 -17.36
N THR A 232 0.51 -0.47 -18.01
CA THR A 232 1.17 -1.62 -18.64
C THR A 232 2.22 -2.27 -17.74
N GLY A 233 2.20 -1.96 -16.45
CA GLY A 233 2.96 -2.66 -15.42
C GLY A 233 2.17 -3.84 -14.86
N GLU A 234 2.87 -4.70 -14.21
CA GLU A 234 2.40 -5.91 -13.52
C GLU A 234 1.24 -5.65 -12.54
N ASP A 235 1.00 -4.39 -12.17
CA ASP A 235 -0.07 -3.94 -11.26
C ASP A 235 -1.48 -3.90 -11.90
N ASP A 236 -1.58 -3.85 -13.24
CA ASP A 236 -2.88 -3.76 -13.92
C ASP A 236 -3.59 -5.08 -14.08
N ILE A 237 -2.83 -6.15 -14.12
CA ILE A 237 -3.39 -7.51 -14.18
C ILE A 237 -4.31 -7.72 -12.99
N SER A 238 -4.01 -7.11 -11.84
CA SER A 238 -4.78 -7.26 -10.61
C SER A 238 -6.23 -6.74 -10.72
N ILE A 239 -6.46 -5.67 -11.48
CA ILE A 239 -7.79 -5.08 -11.60
C ILE A 239 -8.65 -5.87 -12.57
N GLU A 240 -8.08 -6.23 -13.73
CA GLU A 240 -8.78 -7.02 -14.76
C GLU A 240 -9.20 -8.38 -14.22
N VAL A 241 -8.29 -9.07 -13.50
CA VAL A 241 -8.59 -10.40 -12.95
C VAL A 241 -9.65 -10.36 -11.86
N LEU A 242 -9.81 -9.25 -11.13
CA LEU A 242 -10.87 -9.09 -10.15
C LEU A 242 -12.25 -8.85 -10.77
N VAL A 243 -12.33 -8.48 -12.04
CA VAL A 243 -13.61 -8.39 -12.77
C VAL A 243 -14.16 -9.78 -13.10
N ASP A 244 -13.32 -10.80 -13.25
CA ASP A 244 -13.73 -12.18 -13.50
C ASP A 244 -13.79 -12.99 -12.18
N LYS A 245 -15.02 -13.37 -11.79
CA LYS A 245 -15.25 -14.22 -10.60
C LYS A 245 -14.58 -15.59 -10.67
N SER A 246 -14.29 -16.07 -11.88
CA SER A 246 -13.67 -17.37 -12.13
C SER A 246 -12.15 -17.33 -12.15
N SER A 247 -11.54 -16.14 -12.10
CA SER A 247 -10.09 -16.01 -12.05
C SER A 247 -9.50 -16.70 -10.81
N PRO A 248 -8.28 -17.23 -10.89
CA PRO A 248 -7.57 -17.76 -9.72
C PRO A 248 -7.48 -16.73 -8.59
N GLU A 249 -7.19 -15.48 -8.93
CA GLU A 249 -7.04 -14.36 -8.00
C GLU A 249 -8.35 -14.05 -7.26
N SER A 250 -9.48 -13.99 -7.98
CA SER A 250 -10.80 -13.78 -7.37
C SER A 250 -11.19 -14.93 -6.44
N ARG A 251 -10.91 -16.18 -6.83
CA ARG A 251 -11.17 -17.35 -5.96
C ARG A 251 -10.27 -17.34 -4.73
N TRP A 252 -9.00 -17.00 -4.91
CA TRP A 252 -8.03 -16.90 -3.81
C TRP A 252 -8.46 -15.82 -2.80
N LEU A 253 -8.78 -14.61 -3.28
CA LEU A 253 -9.27 -13.50 -2.46
C LEU A 253 -10.47 -13.92 -1.60
N ARG A 254 -11.48 -14.54 -2.23
CA ARG A 254 -12.66 -15.04 -1.55
C ARG A 254 -12.30 -16.08 -0.48
N THR A 255 -11.37 -16.99 -0.79
CA THR A 255 -10.90 -18.01 0.17
C THR A 255 -10.22 -17.35 1.38
N MET A 256 -9.36 -16.35 1.17
CA MET A 256 -8.69 -15.64 2.27
C MET A 256 -9.72 -14.92 3.15
N TYR A 257 -10.66 -14.23 2.56
CA TYR A 257 -11.67 -13.50 3.33
C TYR A 257 -12.74 -14.39 3.95
N ASP A 258 -13.07 -15.55 3.38
CA ASP A 258 -13.89 -16.56 4.05
C ASP A 258 -13.21 -17.06 5.33
N ARG A 259 -11.91 -17.37 5.27
CA ARG A 259 -11.12 -17.80 6.44
C ARG A 259 -10.99 -16.67 7.47
N LEU A 260 -10.71 -15.45 7.04
CA LEU A 260 -10.63 -14.30 7.93
C LEU A 260 -11.98 -14.03 8.62
N GLY A 261 -13.08 -14.01 7.86
CA GLY A 261 -14.42 -13.82 8.41
C GLY A 261 -14.81 -14.87 9.44
N ALA A 262 -14.49 -16.13 9.17
CA ALA A 262 -14.71 -17.22 10.12
C ALA A 262 -13.88 -17.03 11.40
N ALA A 263 -12.61 -16.64 11.27
CA ALA A 263 -11.74 -16.39 12.42
C ALA A 263 -12.17 -15.18 13.25
N VAL A 264 -12.59 -14.10 12.60
CA VAL A 264 -13.12 -12.89 13.25
C VAL A 264 -14.39 -13.22 14.01
N ALA A 265 -15.33 -13.93 13.38
CA ALA A 265 -16.59 -14.33 14.02
C ALA A 265 -16.36 -15.28 15.22
N ALA A 266 -15.40 -16.20 15.11
CA ALA A 266 -15.04 -17.12 16.21
C ALA A 266 -14.53 -16.38 17.47
N ASN A 267 -13.97 -15.18 17.30
CA ASN A 267 -13.55 -14.32 18.40
C ASN A 267 -14.62 -13.29 18.81
N GLY A 268 -15.87 -13.41 18.31
CA GLY A 268 -16.98 -12.53 18.66
C GLY A 268 -16.97 -11.15 18.00
N ALA A 269 -16.01 -10.89 17.11
CA ALA A 269 -15.91 -9.63 16.38
C ALA A 269 -16.73 -9.64 15.08
N LYS A 270 -16.87 -8.48 14.45
CA LYS A 270 -17.51 -8.30 13.14
C LYS A 270 -16.47 -7.90 12.11
N LEU A 271 -16.46 -8.61 10.98
CA LEU A 271 -15.66 -8.23 9.81
C LEU A 271 -16.39 -7.18 8.99
N VAL A 272 -15.68 -6.16 8.55
CA VAL A 272 -16.12 -5.11 7.62
C VAL A 272 -15.08 -4.99 6.52
N ILE A 273 -15.51 -4.94 5.26
CA ILE A 273 -14.62 -4.68 4.11
C ILE A 273 -14.86 -3.25 3.61
N VAL A 274 -13.79 -2.47 3.50
CA VAL A 274 -13.82 -1.12 2.93
C VAL A 274 -13.01 -1.14 1.65
N ILE A 275 -13.66 -0.85 0.52
CA ILE A 275 -13.05 -0.89 -0.81
C ILE A 275 -12.51 0.49 -1.15
N PHE A 276 -11.19 0.61 -1.23
CA PHE A 276 -10.49 1.81 -1.68
C PHE A 276 -10.34 1.79 -3.20
N PRO A 277 -10.81 2.84 -3.91
CA PRO A 277 -10.65 2.92 -5.34
C PRO A 277 -9.22 3.33 -5.72
N LEU A 278 -8.83 3.05 -6.97
CA LEU A 278 -7.67 3.68 -7.59
C LEU A 278 -8.07 5.03 -8.21
N ALA A 279 -7.10 5.94 -8.31
CA ALA A 279 -7.34 7.28 -8.87
C ALA A 279 -7.98 7.26 -10.26
N TYR A 280 -7.65 6.28 -11.12
CA TYR A 280 -8.24 6.13 -12.45
C TYR A 280 -9.71 5.79 -12.44
N GLN A 281 -10.18 5.08 -11.42
CA GLN A 281 -11.59 4.70 -11.31
C GLN A 281 -12.50 5.91 -11.04
N LEU A 282 -11.91 7.04 -10.62
CA LEU A 282 -12.64 8.28 -10.44
C LEU A 282 -13.00 8.91 -11.80
N ASP A 283 -12.21 8.66 -12.84
CA ASP A 283 -12.51 9.09 -14.20
C ASP A 283 -13.61 8.20 -14.77
N GLY A 284 -14.67 8.80 -15.31
CA GLY A 284 -15.88 8.08 -15.78
C GLY A 284 -15.66 7.06 -16.91
N ASN A 285 -14.46 7.05 -17.51
CA ASN A 285 -14.13 6.24 -18.68
C ASN A 285 -13.28 5.00 -18.33
N TYR A 286 -12.95 4.79 -17.06
CA TYR A 286 -12.15 3.63 -16.68
C TYR A 286 -13.00 2.35 -16.72
N PRO A 287 -12.62 1.33 -17.53
CA PRO A 287 -13.51 0.20 -17.83
C PRO A 287 -13.56 -0.85 -16.71
N PHE A 288 -12.57 -0.91 -15.85
CA PHE A 288 -12.42 -1.99 -14.86
C PHE A 288 -12.98 -1.59 -13.51
N MET A 289 -14.13 -2.12 -13.14
CA MET A 289 -14.87 -1.81 -11.91
C MET A 289 -15.14 -3.08 -11.09
N PRO A 290 -14.13 -3.64 -10.41
CA PRO A 290 -14.30 -4.86 -9.61
C PRO A 290 -15.15 -4.67 -8.35
N GLN A 291 -15.46 -3.43 -7.96
CA GLN A 291 -16.26 -3.11 -6.77
C GLN A 291 -17.62 -3.84 -6.77
N LYS A 292 -18.25 -3.99 -7.95
CA LYS A 292 -19.51 -4.71 -8.03
C LYS A 292 -19.37 -6.16 -7.56
N GLN A 293 -18.33 -6.84 -8.02
CA GLN A 293 -18.08 -8.24 -7.66
C GLN A 293 -17.72 -8.43 -6.19
N LEU A 294 -16.93 -7.49 -5.65
CA LEU A 294 -16.59 -7.51 -4.23
C LEU A 294 -17.81 -7.28 -3.36
N ARG A 295 -18.70 -6.34 -3.74
CA ARG A 295 -19.97 -6.14 -3.04
C ARG A 295 -20.89 -7.35 -3.13
N GLU A 296 -21.04 -7.95 -4.32
CA GLU A 296 -21.80 -9.20 -4.45
C GLU A 296 -21.26 -10.32 -3.55
N TYR A 297 -19.93 -10.46 -3.44
CA TYR A 297 -19.31 -11.39 -2.49
C TYR A 297 -19.68 -11.05 -1.04
N CYS A 298 -19.59 -9.78 -0.66
CA CYS A 298 -19.95 -9.32 0.68
C CYS A 298 -21.42 -9.61 0.99
N ASP A 299 -22.32 -9.36 0.04
CA ASP A 299 -23.75 -9.65 0.16
C ASP A 299 -24.00 -11.16 0.32
N GLU A 300 -23.36 -12.00 -0.50
CA GLU A 300 -23.42 -13.47 -0.40
C GLU A 300 -23.00 -13.97 1.00
N LYS A 301 -22.02 -13.32 1.62
CA LYS A 301 -21.45 -13.68 2.93
C LYS A 301 -22.04 -12.92 4.11
N SER A 302 -22.94 -11.98 3.87
CA SER A 302 -23.50 -11.06 4.86
C SER A 302 -22.41 -10.27 5.60
N ILE A 303 -21.35 -9.87 4.87
CA ILE A 303 -20.27 -9.03 5.36
C ILE A 303 -20.61 -7.56 5.04
N PRO A 304 -20.71 -6.65 6.03
CA PRO A 304 -20.86 -5.23 5.76
C PRO A 304 -19.71 -4.72 4.86
N CYS A 305 -20.06 -4.04 3.75
CA CYS A 305 -19.09 -3.63 2.75
C CYS A 305 -19.32 -2.17 2.33
N LEU A 306 -18.29 -1.34 2.49
CA LEU A 306 -18.29 0.07 2.10
C LEU A 306 -17.45 0.26 0.84
N ASP A 307 -18.07 0.78 -0.23
CA ASP A 307 -17.37 1.22 -1.45
C ASP A 307 -17.14 2.74 -1.38
N LEU A 308 -15.88 3.15 -1.27
CA LEU A 308 -15.51 4.57 -1.17
C LEU A 308 -15.50 5.30 -2.52
N LEU A 309 -15.62 4.59 -3.65
CA LEU A 309 -15.56 5.21 -4.98
C LEU A 309 -16.58 6.34 -5.18
N PRO A 310 -17.87 6.23 -4.77
CA PRO A 310 -18.83 7.31 -4.93
C PRO A 310 -18.42 8.59 -4.20
N SER A 311 -17.99 8.47 -2.94
CA SER A 311 -17.58 9.61 -2.11
C SER A 311 -16.28 10.25 -2.63
N PHE A 312 -15.34 9.45 -3.12
CA PHE A 312 -14.09 9.93 -3.70
C PHE A 312 -14.33 10.68 -5.01
N ARG A 313 -15.23 10.19 -5.88
CA ARG A 313 -15.62 10.90 -7.12
C ARG A 313 -16.20 12.28 -6.85
N GLN A 314 -16.97 12.45 -5.78
CA GLN A 314 -17.52 13.76 -5.40
C GLN A 314 -16.44 14.78 -5.00
N GLN A 315 -15.31 14.31 -4.46
CA GLN A 315 -14.21 15.17 -4.04
C GLN A 315 -13.20 15.47 -5.15
N GLY A 316 -13.07 14.57 -6.13
CA GLY A 316 -12.09 14.65 -7.22
C GLY A 316 -10.72 14.08 -6.85
N LYS A 317 -10.06 13.44 -7.82
CA LYS A 317 -8.82 12.68 -7.62
C LYS A 317 -7.64 13.53 -7.13
N GLU A 318 -7.52 14.77 -7.63
CA GLU A 318 -6.43 15.68 -7.26
C GLU A 318 -6.46 16.09 -5.79
N LYS A 319 -7.63 16.02 -5.15
CA LYS A 319 -7.81 16.33 -3.75
C LYS A 319 -7.53 15.14 -2.85
N VAL A 320 -7.90 13.94 -3.27
CA VAL A 320 -7.89 12.74 -2.42
C VAL A 320 -6.68 11.84 -2.63
N PHE A 321 -5.98 11.91 -3.77
CA PHE A 321 -4.78 11.11 -4.06
C PHE A 321 -3.50 11.95 -4.13
N LEU A 322 -2.37 11.32 -3.78
CA LEU A 322 -1.06 11.98 -3.79
C LEU A 322 -0.58 12.30 -5.21
N LEU A 323 -0.96 11.51 -6.21
CA LEU A 323 -0.64 11.68 -7.62
C LEU A 323 0.82 12.12 -7.87
N ASN A 324 1.02 13.38 -8.28
CA ASN A 324 2.34 13.95 -8.59
C ASN A 324 3.17 14.37 -7.36
N LYS A 325 2.71 14.12 -6.14
CA LYS A 325 3.44 14.45 -4.91
C LYS A 325 4.48 13.39 -4.52
N SER A 326 4.41 12.21 -5.14
CA SER A 326 5.40 11.14 -5.07
C SER A 326 6.45 11.30 -6.18
N PRO A 327 7.67 10.72 -6.07
CA PRO A 327 8.61 10.62 -7.18
C PRO A 327 8.04 9.86 -8.40
N PHE A 328 6.98 9.09 -8.20
CA PHE A 328 6.22 8.39 -9.23
C PHE A 328 4.80 8.93 -9.28
N TYR A 329 4.08 8.71 -10.39
CA TYR A 329 2.66 9.02 -10.46
C TYR A 329 1.89 8.03 -9.60
N ASP A 330 1.48 8.49 -8.42
CA ASP A 330 0.92 7.66 -7.37
C ASP A 330 -0.61 7.62 -7.46
N ILE A 331 -1.15 6.50 -7.86
CA ILE A 331 -2.58 6.30 -8.05
C ILE A 331 -3.27 5.59 -6.88
N TRP A 332 -2.49 5.14 -5.90
CA TRP A 332 -2.96 4.37 -4.75
C TRP A 332 -3.07 5.20 -3.48
N HIS A 333 -2.01 5.96 -3.15
CA HIS A 333 -1.90 6.58 -1.85
C HIS A 333 -2.69 7.88 -1.74
N LEU A 334 -3.27 8.07 -0.56
CA LEU A 334 -4.18 9.17 -0.27
C LEU A 334 -3.46 10.39 0.26
N THR A 335 -4.03 11.57 -0.01
CA THR A 335 -3.69 12.81 0.72
C THR A 335 -4.30 12.80 2.13
N GLU A 336 -3.91 13.75 2.98
CA GLU A 336 -4.61 13.96 4.26
C GLU A 336 -6.13 14.12 4.08
N ALA A 337 -6.56 14.83 3.02
CA ALA A 337 -7.99 14.99 2.71
C ALA A 337 -8.67 13.68 2.30
N GLY A 338 -7.95 12.79 1.60
CA GLY A 338 -8.42 11.44 1.28
C GLY A 338 -8.58 10.59 2.53
N HIS A 339 -7.62 10.65 3.45
CA HIS A 339 -7.68 9.97 4.74
C HIS A 339 -8.82 10.51 5.62
N ASP A 340 -9.00 11.83 5.70
CA ASP A 340 -10.12 12.43 6.44
C ASP A 340 -11.48 12.00 5.88
N LEU A 341 -11.61 11.96 4.55
CA LEU A 341 -12.84 11.48 3.91
C LEU A 341 -13.10 10.02 4.26
N SER A 342 -12.07 9.17 4.15
CA SER A 342 -12.18 7.75 4.47
C SER A 342 -12.64 7.53 5.92
N ALA A 343 -12.04 8.23 6.88
CA ALA A 343 -12.40 8.13 8.29
C ALA A 343 -13.88 8.48 8.53
N ARG A 344 -14.36 9.58 7.96
CA ARG A 344 -15.77 10.01 8.09
C ARG A 344 -16.74 9.02 7.45
N GLU A 345 -16.43 8.53 6.26
CA GLU A 345 -17.29 7.56 5.56
C GLU A 345 -17.34 6.23 6.32
N ILE A 346 -16.21 5.77 6.86
CA ILE A 346 -16.15 4.54 7.67
C ILE A 346 -16.93 4.71 8.97
N GLU A 347 -16.77 5.82 9.71
CA GLU A 347 -17.53 6.06 10.92
C GLU A 347 -19.04 6.09 10.66
N ARG A 348 -19.47 6.82 9.63
CA ARG A 348 -20.86 6.87 9.20
C ARG A 348 -21.39 5.47 8.91
N PHE A 349 -20.65 4.71 8.10
CA PHE A 349 -21.02 3.35 7.72
C PHE A 349 -21.13 2.41 8.92
N LEU A 350 -20.18 2.45 9.86
CA LEU A 350 -20.26 1.66 11.09
C LEU A 350 -21.52 1.99 11.89
N GLY A 351 -21.90 3.28 11.95
CA GLY A 351 -23.14 3.73 12.56
C GLY A 351 -24.39 3.21 11.86
N ASP A 352 -24.46 3.35 10.54
CA ASP A 352 -25.58 2.91 9.70
C ASP A 352 -25.80 1.40 9.78
N GLN A 353 -24.70 0.64 9.85
CA GLN A 353 -24.71 -0.82 10.05
C GLN A 353 -24.98 -1.26 11.49
N LYS A 354 -25.18 -0.32 12.42
CA LYS A 354 -25.39 -0.58 13.86
C LYS A 354 -24.25 -1.39 14.50
N LEU A 355 -23.03 -1.17 14.02
CA LEU A 355 -21.83 -1.81 14.54
C LEU A 355 -21.20 -1.01 15.69
N LEU A 356 -21.61 0.24 15.89
CA LEU A 356 -21.18 1.04 17.02
C LEU A 356 -22.07 0.76 18.26
N PRO A 357 -21.51 0.74 19.47
CA PRO A 357 -22.31 0.63 20.67
C PRO A 357 -23.24 1.86 20.82
N ASN A 358 -24.38 1.66 21.44
CA ASN A 358 -25.26 2.78 21.78
C ASN A 358 -24.50 3.74 22.69
N LYS A 359 -24.66 5.06 22.43
CA LYS A 359 -24.11 6.09 23.31
C LYS A 359 -24.59 5.79 24.75
N ARG A 360 -23.66 5.62 25.70
CA ARG A 360 -24.06 5.49 27.10
C ARG A 360 -24.84 6.75 27.46
N SER A 361 -26.12 6.62 27.84
CA SER A 361 -26.81 7.66 28.56
C SER A 361 -26.08 7.82 29.90
N GLU A 362 -25.48 8.98 30.10
CA GLU A 362 -24.92 9.38 31.38
C GLU A 362 -26.00 9.34 32.50
#